data_26458019d57da89e3c34bd00d3611e2d
#
_entry.id   26458019d57da89e3c34bd00d3611e2d
#
_cell.length_a   1.000
_cell.length_b   1.000
_cell.length_c   1.000
_cell.angle_alpha   90.00
_cell.angle_beta   90.00
_cell.angle_gamma   90.00
#
_symmetry.space_group_name_H-M   'P 1'
#
loop_
_entity.id
_entity.type
_entity.pdbx_description
1 polymer ?
#
loop_
_entity_poly.entity_id
_entity_poly.type
_entity_poly.pdbx_seq_one_letter_code
_entity_poly.pdbx_strand_id
1 'polypeptide(L)'
;VPRGEPYGFTDGLPVYRWGQAPAYLQTQTQLGQARLKLADGQPVLAYLYLRKHDLEVPLYDPAAAVKMRPLSSTVKKRMAAARTCPECGKVREHRLNGRPCSQCWHKAQLARQRERARTCWGCGAVRERPYPAAHNRCGDCRRAQLAEERARKAEAVLYSITCPGRDCSVKTATKAAVRRWREANPYGYWRPRWCSACEERDARERAEAEQRAVEAREAEREARRRRVLELQEWAAAALADEALVVLDTETTGLDADACVVELAVISGSGDVLVDTLVNPGRPIPADASEIHGITDEAVATAPSFGQILVGLTAALDGRRCLIWNAPYDKGVLRWELTRHYRAAGHEDPAASAAAWLDGMTLEDAMVPYSDWYGDWSDYWGNYSWQALGGGHRALGDVRAVLDRLREMAAPVASSVD
;
A
#
# COMPACT_ATOMS: atom_id res chain seq x y z
N VAL A 1 2.79 -17.35 -39.10
CA VAL A 1 3.53 -16.25 -39.72
C VAL A 1 4.96 -16.73 -39.91
N PRO A 2 5.58 -16.56 -41.09
CA PRO A 2 6.99 -16.94 -41.33
C PRO A 2 7.94 -16.24 -40.35
N ARG A 3 9.12 -16.85 -40.08
CA ARG A 3 10.16 -16.19 -39.30
C ARG A 3 10.61 -14.90 -40.00
N GLY A 4 10.64 -13.78 -39.27
CA GLY A 4 11.06 -12.48 -39.79
C GLY A 4 9.94 -11.51 -40.14
N GLU A 5 8.67 -11.94 -40.15
CA GLU A 5 7.55 -11.01 -40.29
C GLU A 5 7.16 -10.40 -38.95
N PRO A 6 7.08 -9.06 -38.83
CA PRO A 6 6.69 -8.42 -37.61
C PRO A 6 5.20 -8.63 -37.31
N TYR A 7 4.88 -8.76 -36.02
CA TYR A 7 3.50 -8.81 -35.52
C TYR A 7 2.85 -7.40 -35.47
N GLY A 8 3.66 -6.37 -35.30
CA GLY A 8 3.27 -4.97 -35.20
C GLY A 8 4.48 -4.06 -35.17
N PHE A 9 4.27 -2.79 -34.82
CA PHE A 9 5.32 -1.80 -34.69
C PHE A 9 5.10 -0.98 -33.41
N THR A 10 6.17 -0.70 -32.68
CA THR A 10 6.23 0.19 -31.52
C THR A 10 7.36 1.18 -31.72
N ASP A 11 7.07 2.48 -31.61
CA ASP A 11 8.03 3.59 -31.89
C ASP A 11 8.74 3.48 -33.25
N GLY A 12 8.04 2.97 -34.26
CA GLY A 12 8.57 2.75 -35.60
C GLY A 12 9.46 1.51 -35.74
N LEU A 13 9.69 0.75 -34.68
CA LEU A 13 10.48 -0.49 -34.67
C LEU A 13 9.57 -1.72 -34.74
N PRO A 14 9.97 -2.80 -35.46
CA PRO A 14 9.18 -4.01 -35.58
C PRO A 14 9.05 -4.77 -34.26
N VAL A 15 7.86 -5.28 -33.98
CA VAL A 15 7.54 -6.14 -32.84
C VAL A 15 7.34 -7.57 -33.32
N TYR A 16 8.01 -8.54 -32.74
CA TYR A 16 7.91 -9.96 -33.07
C TYR A 16 7.30 -10.78 -31.94
N ARG A 17 6.58 -11.83 -32.28
CA ARG A 17 6.16 -12.84 -31.30
C ARG A 17 7.31 -13.78 -30.97
N TRP A 18 7.20 -14.49 -29.84
CA TRP A 18 8.17 -15.49 -29.43
C TRP A 18 8.46 -16.50 -30.54
N GLY A 19 9.75 -16.72 -30.85
CA GLY A 19 10.18 -17.63 -31.91
C GLY A 19 10.07 -17.09 -33.34
N GLN A 20 9.58 -15.88 -33.57
CA GLN A 20 9.41 -15.26 -34.89
C GLN A 20 10.44 -14.16 -35.18
N ALA A 21 11.11 -13.64 -34.15
CA ALA A 21 12.16 -12.66 -34.34
C ALA A 21 13.30 -13.22 -35.22
N PRO A 22 13.95 -12.37 -36.04
CA PRO A 22 15.13 -12.75 -36.79
C PRO A 22 16.20 -13.35 -35.89
N ALA A 23 16.85 -14.43 -36.34
CA ALA A 23 17.81 -15.19 -35.53
C ALA A 23 19.06 -14.37 -35.11
N TYR A 24 19.37 -13.29 -35.84
CA TYR A 24 20.49 -12.40 -35.54
C TYR A 24 20.15 -11.35 -34.46
N LEU A 25 18.88 -11.24 -34.02
CA LEU A 25 18.51 -10.33 -32.94
C LEU A 25 18.40 -11.10 -31.62
N GLN A 26 18.93 -10.50 -30.55
CA GLN A 26 18.98 -11.11 -29.22
C GLN A 26 18.49 -10.14 -28.14
N THR A 27 17.84 -10.69 -27.14
CA THR A 27 17.50 -9.93 -25.92
C THR A 27 18.75 -9.69 -25.08
N GLN A 28 18.73 -8.71 -24.21
CA GLN A 28 19.82 -8.44 -23.27
C GLN A 28 20.18 -9.70 -22.43
N THR A 29 19.20 -10.51 -22.07
CA THR A 29 19.40 -11.78 -21.34
C THR A 29 20.20 -12.78 -22.19
N GLN A 30 19.87 -12.93 -23.48
CA GLN A 30 20.58 -13.82 -24.39
C GLN A 30 22.01 -13.33 -24.65
N LEU A 31 22.19 -12.03 -24.84
CA LEU A 31 23.54 -11.43 -24.91
C LEU A 31 24.34 -11.75 -23.63
N GLY A 32 23.76 -11.60 -22.46
CA GLY A 32 24.39 -11.95 -21.18
C GLY A 32 24.78 -13.43 -21.08
N GLN A 33 23.96 -14.34 -21.59
CA GLN A 33 24.26 -15.77 -21.70
C GLN A 33 25.47 -16.04 -22.64
N ALA A 34 25.53 -15.28 -23.73
CA ALA A 34 26.66 -15.33 -24.67
C ALA A 34 27.92 -14.56 -24.19
N ARG A 35 27.93 -14.08 -22.93
CA ARG A 35 29.01 -13.27 -22.37
C ARG A 35 29.24 -11.95 -23.11
N LEU A 36 28.16 -11.37 -23.62
CA LEU A 36 28.11 -10.07 -24.25
C LEU A 36 27.35 -9.10 -23.36
N LYS A 37 27.70 -7.83 -23.39
CA LYS A 37 26.94 -6.71 -22.80
C LYS A 37 26.67 -5.67 -23.88
N LEU A 38 25.60 -4.90 -23.71
CA LEU A 38 25.34 -3.79 -24.61
C LEU A 38 26.53 -2.80 -24.61
N ALA A 39 26.84 -2.29 -25.77
CA ALA A 39 27.74 -1.14 -25.92
C ALA A 39 27.00 0.13 -25.48
N ASP A 40 27.73 1.16 -25.05
CA ASP A 40 27.13 2.44 -24.67
C ASP A 40 26.40 3.05 -25.88
N GLY A 41 25.14 3.38 -25.71
CA GLY A 41 24.27 3.91 -26.78
C GLY A 41 23.86 2.90 -27.87
N GLN A 42 24.02 1.57 -27.66
CA GLN A 42 23.61 0.57 -28.64
C GLN A 42 22.09 0.64 -28.90
N PRO A 43 21.65 0.89 -30.12
CA PRO A 43 20.23 1.08 -30.43
C PRO A 43 19.42 -0.22 -30.28
N VAL A 44 18.16 -0.08 -29.90
CA VAL A 44 17.15 -1.13 -30.03
C VAL A 44 16.80 -1.26 -31.49
N LEU A 45 16.75 -2.47 -32.03
CA LEU A 45 16.41 -2.73 -33.44
C LEU A 45 15.01 -3.31 -33.62
N ALA A 46 14.45 -3.90 -32.59
CA ALA A 46 13.12 -4.50 -32.60
C ALA A 46 12.67 -4.79 -31.17
N TYR A 47 11.41 -5.22 -31.02
CA TYR A 47 10.88 -5.72 -29.77
C TYR A 47 10.38 -7.16 -29.90
N LEU A 48 10.43 -7.92 -28.80
CA LEU A 48 9.86 -9.26 -28.65
C LEU A 48 8.66 -9.19 -27.70
N TYR A 49 7.47 -9.48 -28.21
CA TYR A 49 6.24 -9.48 -27.40
C TYR A 49 6.08 -10.79 -26.62
N LEU A 50 5.98 -10.67 -25.31
CA LEU A 50 5.77 -11.77 -24.38
C LEU A 50 4.32 -11.79 -23.89
N ARG A 51 3.45 -12.53 -24.59
CA ARG A 51 2.00 -12.62 -24.33
C ARG A 51 1.64 -12.91 -22.87
N LYS A 52 2.43 -13.75 -22.19
CA LYS A 52 2.15 -14.15 -20.79
C LYS A 52 2.25 -12.98 -19.80
N HIS A 53 3.05 -11.98 -20.12
CA HIS A 53 3.36 -10.85 -19.23
C HIS A 53 2.92 -9.51 -19.81
N ASP A 54 2.30 -9.53 -21.01
CA ASP A 54 1.94 -8.35 -21.79
C ASP A 54 3.10 -7.34 -21.87
N LEU A 55 4.30 -7.87 -22.17
CA LEU A 55 5.55 -7.11 -22.10
C LEU A 55 6.29 -7.18 -23.43
N GLU A 56 6.78 -6.04 -23.90
CA GLU A 56 7.69 -5.91 -25.03
C GLU A 56 9.14 -5.84 -24.53
N VAL A 57 9.97 -6.78 -24.96
CA VAL A 57 11.37 -6.87 -24.58
C VAL A 57 12.25 -6.42 -25.74
N PRO A 58 13.16 -5.46 -25.56
CA PRO A 58 14.00 -4.94 -26.62
C PRO A 58 14.99 -5.99 -27.16
N LEU A 59 15.18 -5.96 -28.46
CA LEU A 59 16.08 -6.83 -29.23
C LEU A 59 17.25 -6.00 -29.80
N TYR A 60 18.44 -6.56 -29.76
CA TYR A 60 19.69 -5.93 -30.13
C TYR A 60 20.50 -6.79 -31.08
N ASP A 61 21.40 -6.17 -31.85
CA ASP A 61 22.39 -6.88 -32.66
C ASP A 61 23.54 -7.35 -31.79
N PRO A 62 23.82 -8.66 -31.65
CA PRO A 62 24.96 -9.17 -30.92
C PRO A 62 26.31 -8.73 -31.50
N ALA A 63 26.38 -8.42 -32.82
CA ALA A 63 27.61 -7.98 -33.47
C ALA A 63 28.10 -6.61 -32.96
N ALA A 64 27.15 -5.76 -32.53
CA ALA A 64 27.46 -4.46 -31.92
C ALA A 64 27.75 -4.54 -30.41
N ALA A 65 27.56 -5.71 -29.80
CA ALA A 65 27.73 -5.89 -28.36
C ALA A 65 29.20 -6.13 -27.97
N VAL A 66 29.55 -5.73 -26.75
CA VAL A 66 30.91 -5.82 -26.21
C VAL A 66 31.09 -7.09 -25.40
N LYS A 67 32.24 -7.80 -25.58
CA LYS A 67 32.58 -8.98 -24.77
C LYS A 67 32.74 -8.61 -23.31
N MET A 68 32.07 -9.35 -22.41
CA MET A 68 32.26 -9.20 -20.98
C MET A 68 33.63 -9.71 -20.55
N ARG A 69 34.25 -9.07 -19.57
CA ARG A 69 35.52 -9.53 -18.96
C ARG A 69 35.35 -10.97 -18.45
N PRO A 70 36.41 -11.80 -18.52
CA PRO A 70 36.43 -13.14 -17.93
C PRO A 70 36.06 -13.11 -16.45
N LEU A 71 35.31 -14.11 -16.00
CA LEU A 71 34.95 -14.23 -14.57
C LEU A 71 36.21 -14.53 -13.76
N SER A 72 36.40 -13.83 -12.64
CA SER A 72 37.47 -14.12 -11.69
C SER A 72 37.31 -15.53 -11.09
N SER A 73 38.43 -16.09 -10.58
CA SER A 73 38.44 -17.40 -9.92
C SER A 73 37.47 -17.46 -8.74
N THR A 74 37.33 -16.37 -7.98
CA THR A 74 36.41 -16.24 -6.84
C THR A 74 34.94 -16.30 -7.28
N VAL A 75 34.58 -15.61 -8.37
CA VAL A 75 33.22 -15.66 -8.92
C VAL A 75 32.91 -17.05 -9.47
N LYS A 76 33.85 -17.71 -10.17
CA LYS A 76 33.70 -19.09 -10.64
C LYS A 76 33.44 -20.06 -9.49
N LYS A 77 34.21 -19.98 -8.37
CA LYS A 77 34.04 -20.80 -7.18
C LYS A 77 32.65 -20.57 -6.56
N ARG A 78 32.19 -19.31 -6.44
CA ARG A 78 30.87 -18.97 -5.91
C ARG A 78 29.72 -19.47 -6.79
N MET A 79 29.89 -19.42 -8.11
CA MET A 79 28.90 -20.00 -9.04
C MET A 79 28.87 -21.53 -8.98
N ALA A 80 30.00 -22.21 -8.81
CA ALA A 80 30.05 -23.65 -8.60
C ALA A 80 29.40 -24.04 -7.29
N ALA A 81 29.66 -23.35 -6.18
CA ALA A 81 29.05 -23.60 -4.89
C ALA A 81 27.50 -23.44 -4.96
N ALA A 82 26.99 -22.40 -5.64
CA ALA A 82 25.56 -22.20 -5.85
C ALA A 82 24.87 -23.31 -6.68
N ARG A 83 25.63 -24.09 -7.42
CA ARG A 83 25.16 -25.23 -8.23
C ARG A 83 25.41 -26.59 -7.55
N THR A 84 26.14 -26.64 -6.45
CA THR A 84 26.47 -27.88 -5.75
C THR A 84 25.27 -28.31 -4.88
N CYS A 85 24.86 -29.56 -5.04
CA CYS A 85 23.78 -30.13 -4.22
C CYS A 85 24.29 -30.40 -2.79
N PRO A 86 23.63 -29.88 -1.76
CA PRO A 86 24.05 -30.10 -0.36
C PRO A 86 23.95 -31.55 0.07
N GLU A 87 23.09 -32.35 -0.55
CA GLU A 87 22.85 -33.74 -0.18
C GLU A 87 23.83 -34.74 -0.82
N CYS A 88 24.18 -34.55 -2.08
CA CYS A 88 25.04 -35.50 -2.81
C CYS A 88 26.35 -34.92 -3.32
N GLY A 89 26.63 -33.64 -3.07
CA GLY A 89 27.86 -32.96 -3.48
C GLY A 89 28.01 -32.74 -4.99
N LYS A 90 27.11 -33.22 -5.84
CA LYS A 90 27.22 -33.10 -7.31
C LYS A 90 26.92 -31.69 -7.78
N VAL A 91 27.75 -31.14 -8.65
CA VAL A 91 27.51 -29.86 -9.33
C VAL A 91 26.49 -30.08 -10.45
N ARG A 92 25.50 -29.19 -10.54
CA ARG A 92 24.40 -29.23 -11.53
C ARG A 92 24.52 -28.08 -12.54
N GLU A 93 23.84 -28.19 -13.66
CA GLU A 93 23.80 -27.13 -14.68
C GLU A 93 23.08 -25.87 -14.16
N HIS A 94 22.02 -26.04 -13.34
CA HIS A 94 21.24 -24.95 -12.80
C HIS A 94 21.67 -24.60 -11.36
N ARG A 95 21.39 -23.37 -10.95
CA ARG A 95 21.61 -22.95 -9.56
C ARG A 95 20.62 -23.66 -8.64
N LEU A 96 21.14 -24.25 -7.57
CA LEU A 96 20.36 -24.91 -6.52
C LEU A 96 20.13 -24.00 -5.31
N ASN A 97 20.99 -23.00 -5.12
CA ASN A 97 20.91 -22.03 -4.02
C ASN A 97 20.68 -22.69 -2.64
N GLY A 98 21.46 -23.73 -2.36
CA GLY A 98 21.34 -24.51 -1.11
C GLY A 98 20.21 -25.56 -1.09
N ARG A 99 19.44 -25.71 -2.16
CA ARG A 99 18.38 -26.75 -2.24
C ARG A 99 18.92 -28.07 -2.77
N PRO A 100 18.36 -29.22 -2.36
CA PRO A 100 18.69 -30.52 -2.94
C PRO A 100 18.38 -30.55 -4.45
N CYS A 101 19.20 -31.28 -5.21
CA CYS A 101 18.89 -31.54 -6.62
C CYS A 101 17.63 -32.42 -6.76
N SER A 102 17.04 -32.46 -7.96
CA SER A 102 15.79 -33.19 -8.23
C SER A 102 15.85 -34.66 -7.80
N GLN A 103 16.98 -35.34 -8.02
CA GLN A 103 17.15 -36.74 -7.61
C GLN A 103 17.15 -36.92 -6.09
N CYS A 104 17.87 -36.06 -5.35
CA CYS A 104 17.90 -36.12 -3.88
C CYS A 104 16.55 -35.74 -3.30
N TRP A 105 15.91 -34.71 -3.83
CA TRP A 105 14.56 -34.31 -3.44
C TRP A 105 13.55 -35.44 -3.67
N HIS A 106 13.58 -36.10 -4.85
CA HIS A 106 12.68 -37.22 -5.15
C HIS A 106 12.93 -38.41 -4.22
N LYS A 107 14.22 -38.75 -3.97
CA LYS A 107 14.57 -39.82 -2.99
C LYS A 107 14.02 -39.52 -1.60
N ALA A 108 14.15 -38.26 -1.13
CA ALA A 108 13.60 -37.83 0.16
C ALA A 108 12.09 -37.87 0.18
N GLN A 109 11.39 -37.51 -0.91
CA GLN A 109 9.94 -37.66 -1.01
C GLN A 109 9.47 -39.11 -0.93
N LEU A 110 10.13 -40.00 -1.64
CA LEU A 110 9.82 -41.45 -1.56
C LEU A 110 10.04 -42.01 -0.15
N ALA A 111 11.09 -41.58 0.54
CA ALA A 111 11.34 -41.99 1.93
C ALA A 111 10.21 -41.51 2.85
N ARG A 112 9.81 -40.22 2.74
CA ARG A 112 8.67 -39.69 3.51
C ARG A 112 7.35 -40.35 3.19
N GLN A 113 7.10 -40.73 1.93
CA GLN A 113 5.89 -41.49 1.56
C GLN A 113 5.87 -42.88 2.21
N ARG A 114 7.00 -43.59 2.22
CA ARG A 114 7.13 -44.91 2.90
C ARG A 114 6.91 -44.80 4.40
N GLU A 115 7.49 -43.77 5.02
CA GLU A 115 7.30 -43.49 6.45
C GLU A 115 5.83 -43.19 6.76
N ARG A 116 5.20 -42.28 6.00
CA ARG A 116 3.76 -41.98 6.13
C ARG A 116 2.87 -43.19 5.97
N ALA A 117 3.18 -44.08 5.02
CA ALA A 117 2.42 -45.32 4.81
C ALA A 117 2.54 -46.29 6.00
N ARG A 118 3.65 -46.22 6.75
CA ARG A 118 3.90 -47.05 7.94
C ARG A 118 3.42 -46.44 9.23
N THR A 119 3.02 -45.16 9.21
CA THR A 119 2.57 -44.42 10.39
C THR A 119 1.05 -44.39 10.44
N CYS A 120 0.47 -44.77 11.54
CA CYS A 120 -0.98 -44.67 11.75
C CYS A 120 -1.41 -43.18 11.83
N TRP A 121 -2.35 -42.74 11.01
CA TRP A 121 -2.86 -41.37 11.04
C TRP A 121 -3.69 -41.01 12.26
N GLY A 122 -4.07 -42.01 13.06
CA GLY A 122 -4.85 -41.76 14.28
C GLY A 122 -4.00 -41.61 15.53
N CYS A 123 -3.05 -42.52 15.76
CA CYS A 123 -2.25 -42.56 17.00
C CYS A 123 -0.74 -42.38 16.77
N GLY A 124 -0.28 -42.22 15.53
CA GLY A 124 1.14 -42.08 15.23
C GLY A 124 1.97 -43.39 15.29
N ALA A 125 1.38 -44.51 15.64
CA ALA A 125 2.11 -45.77 15.76
C ALA A 125 2.74 -46.19 14.43
N VAL A 126 4.03 -46.49 14.45
CA VAL A 126 4.81 -46.92 13.30
C VAL A 126 4.96 -48.45 13.32
N ARG A 127 4.87 -49.10 12.15
CA ARG A 127 5.09 -50.53 11.99
C ARG A 127 5.89 -50.83 10.72
N GLU A 128 6.43 -52.06 10.64
CA GLU A 128 7.23 -52.46 9.48
C GLU A 128 6.44 -52.53 8.17
N ARG A 129 5.22 -53.10 8.23
CA ARG A 129 4.34 -53.17 7.06
C ARG A 129 3.44 -51.93 6.94
N PRO A 130 3.21 -51.41 5.73
CA PRO A 130 2.32 -50.27 5.53
C PRO A 130 0.89 -50.58 6.05
N TYR A 131 0.21 -49.54 6.54
CA TYR A 131 -1.22 -49.64 6.84
C TYR A 131 -2.03 -49.72 5.53
N PRO A 132 -3.27 -50.27 5.55
CA PRO A 132 -4.13 -50.27 4.36
C PRO A 132 -4.28 -48.86 3.78
N ALA A 133 -4.00 -48.72 2.49
CA ALA A 133 -3.99 -47.40 1.81
C ALA A 133 -5.34 -46.66 1.90
N ALA A 134 -6.45 -47.44 2.00
CA ALA A 134 -7.79 -46.86 2.09
C ALA A 134 -8.03 -45.97 3.34
N HIS A 135 -7.27 -46.17 4.43
CA HIS A 135 -7.49 -45.40 5.66
C HIS A 135 -6.23 -45.09 6.45
N ASN A 136 -5.12 -45.77 6.18
CA ASN A 136 -3.80 -45.61 6.84
C ASN A 136 -3.86 -45.55 8.37
N ARG A 137 -4.67 -46.46 9.00
CA ARG A 137 -4.92 -46.50 10.44
C ARG A 137 -4.79 -47.92 10.98
N CYS A 138 -4.41 -48.04 12.25
CA CYS A 138 -4.49 -49.30 12.99
C CYS A 138 -5.97 -49.70 13.26
N GLY A 139 -6.19 -50.92 13.70
CA GLY A 139 -7.54 -51.45 13.94
C GLY A 139 -8.35 -50.58 14.91
N ASP A 140 -7.73 -50.16 16.02
CA ASP A 140 -8.40 -49.34 17.04
C ASP A 140 -8.76 -47.95 16.50
N CYS A 141 -7.82 -47.27 15.86
CA CYS A 141 -8.08 -45.96 15.26
C CYS A 141 -9.10 -46.04 14.13
N ARG A 142 -9.17 -47.13 13.39
CA ARG A 142 -10.21 -47.34 12.37
C ARG A 142 -11.58 -47.57 13.01
N ARG A 143 -11.65 -48.36 14.11
CA ARG A 143 -12.90 -48.52 14.88
C ARG A 143 -13.40 -47.20 15.44
N ALA A 144 -12.51 -46.41 16.05
CA ALA A 144 -12.84 -45.06 16.56
C ALA A 144 -13.37 -44.18 15.45
N GLN A 145 -12.67 -44.09 14.31
CA GLN A 145 -13.11 -43.33 13.17
C GLN A 145 -14.50 -43.73 12.67
N LEU A 146 -14.76 -45.03 12.55
CA LEU A 146 -16.07 -45.54 12.12
C LEU A 146 -17.17 -45.22 13.14
N ALA A 147 -16.85 -45.20 14.44
CA ALA A 147 -17.78 -44.79 15.48
C ALA A 147 -18.12 -43.31 15.37
N GLU A 148 -17.12 -42.45 15.19
CA GLU A 148 -17.32 -41.00 14.94
C GLU A 148 -18.13 -40.75 13.66
N GLU A 149 -17.85 -41.46 12.57
CA GLU A 149 -18.62 -41.36 11.33
C GLU A 149 -20.09 -41.75 11.52
N ARG A 150 -20.36 -42.79 12.33
CA ARG A 150 -21.74 -43.19 12.68
C ARG A 150 -22.42 -42.14 13.54
N ALA A 151 -21.74 -41.64 14.56
CA ALA A 151 -22.28 -40.58 15.42
C ALA A 151 -22.63 -39.31 14.59
N ARG A 152 -21.72 -38.85 13.74
CA ARG A 152 -21.94 -37.72 12.84
C ARG A 152 -23.10 -37.94 11.86
N LYS A 153 -23.24 -39.16 11.32
CA LYS A 153 -24.40 -39.50 10.47
C LYS A 153 -25.71 -39.46 11.26
N ALA A 154 -25.70 -39.96 12.50
CA ALA A 154 -26.88 -39.92 13.39
C ALA A 154 -27.27 -38.47 13.72
N GLU A 155 -26.29 -37.61 14.04
CA GLU A 155 -26.47 -36.20 14.29
C GLU A 155 -27.00 -35.44 13.06
N ALA A 156 -26.44 -35.71 11.88
CA ALA A 156 -26.91 -35.13 10.61
C ALA A 156 -28.36 -35.51 10.29
N VAL A 157 -28.78 -36.77 10.64
CA VAL A 157 -30.17 -37.16 10.51
C VAL A 157 -31.06 -36.44 11.51
N LEU A 158 -30.62 -36.28 12.76
CA LEU A 158 -31.38 -35.54 13.76
C LEU A 158 -31.52 -34.06 13.35
N TYR A 159 -30.43 -33.45 12.91
CA TYR A 159 -30.44 -32.08 12.36
C TYR A 159 -31.44 -31.92 11.21
N SER A 160 -31.49 -32.90 10.28
CA SER A 160 -32.38 -32.79 9.11
C SER A 160 -33.87 -32.88 9.43
N ILE A 161 -34.26 -33.37 10.61
CA ILE A 161 -35.68 -33.48 11.03
C ILE A 161 -36.07 -32.51 12.15
N THR A 162 -35.11 -31.78 12.71
CA THR A 162 -35.33 -30.83 13.82
C THR A 162 -35.36 -29.40 13.29
N CYS A 163 -36.13 -28.54 13.90
CA CYS A 163 -36.12 -27.11 13.63
C CYS A 163 -34.70 -26.53 13.79
N PRO A 164 -34.18 -25.74 12.84
CA PRO A 164 -32.84 -25.16 12.92
C PRO A 164 -32.75 -23.96 13.85
N GLY A 165 -33.83 -23.53 14.48
CA GLY A 165 -33.84 -22.43 15.44
C GLY A 165 -32.95 -22.70 16.65
N ARG A 166 -32.31 -21.66 17.19
CA ARG A 166 -31.41 -21.78 18.34
C ARG A 166 -32.17 -22.42 19.52
N ASP A 167 -31.56 -23.43 20.13
CA ASP A 167 -32.08 -24.21 21.28
C ASP A 167 -33.47 -24.79 21.05
N CYS A 168 -33.85 -25.06 19.79
CA CYS A 168 -35.13 -25.64 19.43
C CYS A 168 -35.00 -27.15 19.18
N SER A 169 -35.79 -27.97 19.91
CA SER A 169 -35.85 -29.41 19.76
C SER A 169 -37.09 -29.92 19.00
N VAL A 170 -37.92 -29.01 18.47
CA VAL A 170 -39.14 -29.35 17.75
C VAL A 170 -38.83 -30.10 16.46
N LYS A 171 -39.40 -31.27 16.30
CA LYS A 171 -39.28 -32.06 15.06
C LYS A 171 -40.28 -31.54 14.03
N THR A 172 -39.76 -30.98 12.95
CA THR A 172 -40.52 -30.35 11.83
C THR A 172 -40.64 -31.27 10.61
N ALA A 173 -39.94 -32.43 10.63
CA ALA A 173 -40.05 -33.44 9.58
C ALA A 173 -39.86 -34.85 10.16
N THR A 174 -40.19 -35.87 9.37
CA THR A 174 -39.90 -37.28 9.70
C THR A 174 -38.72 -37.80 8.88
N LYS A 175 -38.00 -38.79 9.41
CA LYS A 175 -36.89 -39.45 8.66
C LYS A 175 -37.38 -40.02 7.32
N ALA A 176 -38.60 -40.52 7.26
CA ALA A 176 -39.19 -41.07 6.05
C ALA A 176 -39.47 -39.96 5.00
N ALA A 177 -39.93 -38.82 5.43
CA ALA A 177 -40.16 -37.65 4.55
C ALA A 177 -38.84 -37.12 3.94
N VAL A 178 -37.80 -36.99 4.76
CA VAL A 178 -36.46 -36.58 4.31
C VAL A 178 -35.88 -37.55 3.31
N ARG A 179 -36.03 -38.87 3.57
CA ARG A 179 -35.54 -39.90 2.64
C ARG A 179 -36.26 -39.84 1.30
N ARG A 180 -37.61 -39.82 1.29
CA ARG A 180 -38.41 -39.72 0.06
C ARG A 180 -38.06 -38.49 -0.75
N TRP A 181 -37.85 -37.34 -0.07
CA TRP A 181 -37.45 -36.08 -0.75
C TRP A 181 -36.08 -36.24 -1.44
N ARG A 182 -35.09 -36.87 -0.75
CA ARG A 182 -33.74 -37.09 -1.32
C ARG A 182 -33.77 -38.05 -2.50
N GLU A 183 -34.62 -39.08 -2.45
CA GLU A 183 -34.83 -40.04 -3.54
C GLU A 183 -35.41 -39.32 -4.80
N ALA A 184 -36.34 -38.38 -4.57
CA ALA A 184 -36.94 -37.59 -5.64
C ALA A 184 -36.02 -36.44 -6.14
N ASN A 185 -35.05 -36.02 -5.35
CA ASN A 185 -34.16 -34.89 -5.65
C ASN A 185 -32.70 -35.27 -5.43
N PRO A 186 -32.10 -36.11 -6.29
CA PRO A 186 -30.75 -36.63 -6.09
C PRO A 186 -29.64 -35.58 -6.02
N TYR A 187 -29.84 -34.41 -6.63
CA TYR A 187 -28.94 -33.27 -6.61
C TYR A 187 -29.43 -32.11 -5.70
N GLY A 188 -30.59 -32.29 -5.06
CA GLY A 188 -31.18 -31.31 -4.17
C GLY A 188 -30.55 -31.29 -2.78
N TYR A 189 -30.56 -30.10 -2.17
CA TYR A 189 -30.12 -29.92 -0.77
C TYR A 189 -31.32 -29.80 0.14
N TRP A 190 -31.55 -30.81 1.04
CA TRP A 190 -32.60 -30.75 2.05
C TRP A 190 -32.28 -29.69 3.09
N ARG A 191 -33.21 -28.75 3.30
CA ARG A 191 -33.12 -27.77 4.39
C ARG A 191 -34.12 -28.12 5.47
N PRO A 192 -33.72 -28.21 6.75
CA PRO A 192 -34.64 -28.33 7.86
C PRO A 192 -35.65 -27.19 7.84
N ARG A 193 -36.91 -27.47 8.20
CA ARG A 193 -37.97 -26.48 8.30
C ARG A 193 -37.95 -25.83 9.68
N TRP A 194 -38.21 -24.58 9.74
CA TRP A 194 -38.46 -23.87 10.99
C TRP A 194 -39.81 -24.28 11.56
N CYS A 195 -39.98 -24.25 12.89
CA CYS A 195 -41.31 -24.25 13.50
C CYS A 195 -41.82 -22.81 13.58
N SER A 196 -43.14 -22.62 13.64
CA SER A 196 -43.78 -21.28 13.65
C SER A 196 -43.21 -20.35 14.70
N ALA A 197 -43.01 -20.82 15.92
CA ALA A 197 -42.43 -20.01 17.00
C ALA A 197 -41.00 -19.53 16.71
N CYS A 198 -40.20 -20.35 16.04
CA CYS A 198 -38.83 -19.95 15.64
C CYS A 198 -38.86 -19.02 14.44
N GLU A 199 -39.76 -19.22 13.47
CA GLU A 199 -39.97 -18.30 12.35
C GLU A 199 -40.36 -16.90 12.81
N GLU A 200 -41.32 -16.83 13.73
CA GLU A 200 -41.77 -15.55 14.31
C GLU A 200 -40.70 -14.85 15.13
N ARG A 201 -39.89 -15.61 15.88
CA ARG A 201 -38.71 -15.07 16.61
C ARG A 201 -37.66 -14.54 15.68
N ASP A 202 -37.29 -15.30 14.67
CA ASP A 202 -36.27 -14.90 13.67
C ASP A 202 -36.74 -13.69 12.85
N ALA A 203 -38.05 -13.63 12.51
CA ALA A 203 -38.62 -12.47 11.83
C ALA A 203 -38.56 -11.19 12.71
N ARG A 204 -38.86 -11.31 14.02
CA ARG A 204 -38.72 -10.19 14.96
C ARG A 204 -37.23 -9.77 15.11
N GLU A 205 -36.35 -10.71 15.32
CA GLU A 205 -34.89 -10.42 15.46
C GLU A 205 -34.32 -9.72 14.21
N ARG A 206 -34.77 -10.11 13.01
CA ARG A 206 -34.41 -9.45 11.76
C ARG A 206 -34.99 -8.04 11.67
N ALA A 207 -36.27 -7.86 11.98
CA ALA A 207 -36.89 -6.54 11.95
C ALA A 207 -36.19 -5.58 12.92
N GLU A 208 -35.92 -6.03 14.16
CA GLU A 208 -35.18 -5.25 15.14
C GLU A 208 -33.72 -4.95 14.69
N ALA A 209 -33.04 -5.90 14.03
CA ALA A 209 -31.70 -5.69 13.50
C ALA A 209 -31.73 -4.68 12.34
N GLU A 210 -32.73 -4.75 11.47
CA GLU A 210 -32.93 -3.79 10.39
C GLU A 210 -33.22 -2.38 10.92
N GLN A 211 -34.11 -2.29 11.92
CA GLN A 211 -34.41 -1.02 12.57
C GLN A 211 -33.14 -0.40 13.19
N ARG A 212 -32.37 -1.18 13.96
CA ARG A 212 -31.10 -0.71 14.53
C ARG A 212 -30.10 -0.29 13.46
N ALA A 213 -30.08 -0.98 12.31
CA ALA A 213 -29.21 -0.61 11.21
C ALA A 213 -29.61 0.72 10.54
N VAL A 214 -30.93 0.98 10.44
CA VAL A 214 -31.45 2.27 9.95
C VAL A 214 -31.07 3.38 10.92
N GLU A 215 -31.38 3.21 12.20
CA GLU A 215 -31.10 4.19 13.26
C GLU A 215 -29.59 4.51 13.33
N ALA A 216 -28.72 3.49 13.20
CA ALA A 216 -27.27 3.68 13.20
C ALA A 216 -26.80 4.52 11.99
N ARG A 217 -27.36 4.27 10.80
CA ARG A 217 -27.06 5.06 9.60
C ARG A 217 -27.53 6.51 9.70
N GLU A 218 -28.69 6.72 10.30
CA GLU A 218 -29.23 8.07 10.52
C GLU A 218 -28.37 8.84 11.53
N ALA A 219 -27.96 8.19 12.63
CA ALA A 219 -27.09 8.76 13.63
C ALA A 219 -25.70 9.11 13.03
N GLU A 220 -25.16 8.23 12.17
CA GLU A 220 -23.89 8.48 11.46
C GLU A 220 -23.99 9.68 10.52
N ARG A 221 -25.08 9.77 9.74
CA ARG A 221 -25.33 10.92 8.85
C ARG A 221 -25.47 12.22 9.63
N GLU A 222 -26.18 12.19 10.77
CA GLU A 222 -26.33 13.36 11.62
C GLU A 222 -25.00 13.77 12.25
N ALA A 223 -24.20 12.81 12.73
CA ALA A 223 -22.86 13.07 13.25
C ALA A 223 -21.97 13.70 12.18
N ARG A 224 -22.03 13.19 10.94
CA ARG A 224 -21.28 13.76 9.81
C ARG A 224 -21.73 15.18 9.48
N ARG A 225 -23.04 15.45 9.44
CA ARG A 225 -23.56 16.81 9.22
C ARG A 225 -23.07 17.77 10.30
N ARG A 226 -23.15 17.38 11.56
CA ARG A 226 -22.67 18.19 12.69
C ARG A 226 -21.17 18.47 12.55
N ARG A 227 -20.39 17.46 12.22
CA ARG A 227 -18.95 17.62 12.01
C ARG A 227 -18.60 18.59 10.88
N VAL A 228 -19.33 18.53 9.76
CA VAL A 228 -19.16 19.49 8.65
C VAL A 228 -19.49 20.92 9.12
N LEU A 229 -20.57 21.12 9.88
CA LEU A 229 -20.92 22.43 10.42
C LEU A 229 -19.85 22.98 11.38
N GLU A 230 -19.33 22.14 12.29
CA GLU A 230 -18.23 22.51 13.19
C GLU A 230 -17.00 22.98 12.42
N LEU A 231 -16.65 22.30 11.31
CA LEU A 231 -15.52 22.65 10.47
C LEU A 231 -15.77 23.92 9.66
N GLN A 232 -16.99 24.16 9.21
CA GLN A 232 -17.40 25.43 8.59
C GLN A 232 -17.30 26.60 9.58
N GLU A 233 -17.79 26.42 10.79
CA GLU A 233 -17.69 27.40 11.86
C GLU A 233 -16.22 27.67 12.23
N TRP A 234 -15.39 26.63 12.29
CA TRP A 234 -13.95 26.77 12.50
C TRP A 234 -13.28 27.60 11.43
N ALA A 235 -13.57 27.33 10.14
CA ALA A 235 -13.01 28.10 9.01
C ALA A 235 -13.51 29.55 9.01
N ALA A 236 -14.80 29.76 9.27
CA ALA A 236 -15.38 31.11 9.36
C ALA A 236 -14.77 31.90 10.53
N ALA A 237 -14.59 31.27 11.70
CA ALA A 237 -13.95 31.88 12.84
C ALA A 237 -12.47 32.20 12.57
N ALA A 238 -11.77 31.32 11.85
CA ALA A 238 -10.39 31.60 11.43
C ALA A 238 -10.30 32.82 10.51
N LEU A 239 -11.17 32.91 9.49
CA LEU A 239 -11.21 34.03 8.57
C LEU A 239 -11.65 35.35 9.24
N ALA A 240 -12.43 35.29 10.32
CA ALA A 240 -12.86 36.45 11.09
C ALA A 240 -11.80 36.92 12.13
N ASP A 241 -10.77 36.10 12.37
CA ASP A 241 -9.69 36.46 13.29
C ASP A 241 -8.74 37.47 12.64
N GLU A 242 -8.68 38.69 13.16
CA GLU A 242 -7.77 39.72 12.66
C GLU A 242 -6.29 39.33 12.88
N ALA A 243 -6.01 38.43 13.79
CA ALA A 243 -4.68 37.88 14.02
C ALA A 243 -4.35 36.67 13.14
N LEU A 244 -5.23 36.26 12.23
CA LEU A 244 -4.96 35.16 11.31
C LEU A 244 -3.80 35.50 10.39
N VAL A 245 -2.85 34.58 10.29
CA VAL A 245 -1.83 34.52 9.24
C VAL A 245 -1.75 33.14 8.64
N VAL A 246 -1.24 33.05 7.42
CA VAL A 246 -0.97 31.77 6.74
C VAL A 246 0.49 31.76 6.34
N LEU A 247 1.15 30.62 6.62
CA LEU A 247 2.55 30.38 6.30
C LEU A 247 2.67 29.19 5.37
N ASP A 248 3.63 29.27 4.45
CA ASP A 248 4.07 28.15 3.61
C ASP A 248 5.56 28.26 3.32
N THR A 249 6.21 27.10 3.08
CA THR A 249 7.64 27.03 2.76
C THR A 249 7.90 26.11 1.56
N GLU A 250 8.74 26.58 0.62
CA GLU A 250 9.40 25.68 -0.34
C GLU A 250 10.76 25.26 0.18
N THR A 251 11.16 24.04 -0.13
CA THR A 251 12.31 23.42 0.54
C THR A 251 13.21 22.66 -0.43
N THR A 252 14.43 22.33 0.02
CA THR A 252 15.39 21.53 -0.76
C THR A 252 14.97 20.04 -0.89
N GLY A 253 13.83 19.59 -0.36
CA GLY A 253 13.35 18.22 -0.42
C GLY A 253 12.47 17.86 0.77
N LEU A 254 12.11 16.58 0.90
CA LEU A 254 11.19 16.09 1.95
C LEU A 254 11.89 15.41 3.13
N ASP A 255 13.22 15.40 3.14
CA ASP A 255 14.02 14.77 4.18
C ASP A 255 14.04 15.58 5.48
N ALA A 256 14.42 14.92 6.58
CA ALA A 256 14.44 15.54 7.90
C ALA A 256 15.44 16.70 8.04
N ASP A 257 16.38 16.86 7.11
CA ASP A 257 17.34 17.94 7.02
C ASP A 257 17.08 18.92 5.86
N ALA A 258 15.87 18.89 5.29
CA ALA A 258 15.45 19.83 4.26
C ALA A 258 15.57 21.28 4.74
N CYS A 259 16.04 22.15 3.85
CA CYS A 259 16.25 23.57 4.13
C CYS A 259 15.24 24.43 3.38
N VAL A 260 14.83 25.54 3.96
CA VAL A 260 13.93 26.50 3.31
C VAL A 260 14.64 27.18 2.14
N VAL A 261 13.97 27.27 0.98
CA VAL A 261 14.41 28.02 -0.22
C VAL A 261 13.47 29.18 -0.57
N GLU A 262 12.23 29.11 -0.12
CA GLU A 262 11.25 30.21 -0.17
C GLU A 262 10.36 30.16 1.07
N LEU A 263 9.93 31.31 1.55
CA LEU A 263 9.00 31.43 2.67
C LEU A 263 8.05 32.58 2.41
N ALA A 264 6.76 32.32 2.60
CA ALA A 264 5.72 33.33 2.55
C ALA A 264 4.85 33.31 3.82
N VAL A 265 4.47 34.49 4.28
CA VAL A 265 3.46 34.72 5.30
C VAL A 265 2.52 35.79 4.83
N ILE A 266 1.21 35.54 4.81
CA ILE A 266 0.19 36.55 4.52
C ILE A 266 -0.79 36.68 5.69
N SER A 267 -1.45 37.81 5.81
CA SER A 267 -2.56 38.03 6.75
C SER A 267 -3.84 37.31 6.28
N GLY A 268 -4.84 37.17 7.15
CA GLY A 268 -6.17 36.69 6.78
C GLY A 268 -6.89 37.53 5.73
N SER A 269 -6.53 38.84 5.59
CA SER A 269 -7.00 39.70 4.53
C SER A 269 -6.27 39.46 3.19
N GLY A 270 -5.12 38.78 3.19
CA GLY A 270 -4.28 38.51 2.03
C GLY A 270 -3.11 39.49 1.85
N ASP A 271 -2.85 40.38 2.82
CA ASP A 271 -1.71 41.27 2.81
C ASP A 271 -0.42 40.48 3.06
N VAL A 272 0.60 40.73 2.25
CA VAL A 272 1.89 40.08 2.34
C VAL A 272 2.68 40.63 3.53
N LEU A 273 3.02 39.79 4.49
CA LEU A 273 3.83 40.12 5.66
C LEU A 273 5.29 39.72 5.44
N VAL A 274 5.49 38.53 4.84
CA VAL A 274 6.80 38.02 4.41
C VAL A 274 6.60 37.34 3.06
N ASP A 275 7.50 37.62 2.11
CA ASP A 275 7.62 36.94 0.82
C ASP A 275 9.07 37.03 0.39
N THR A 276 9.80 35.94 0.53
CA THR A 276 11.25 35.99 0.29
C THR A 276 11.81 34.62 -0.11
N LEU A 277 12.73 34.64 -1.06
CA LEU A 277 13.66 33.54 -1.26
C LEU A 277 14.63 33.45 -0.09
N VAL A 278 15.11 32.26 0.19
CA VAL A 278 16.05 31.97 1.29
C VAL A 278 17.22 31.18 0.71
N ASN A 279 18.44 31.60 1.03
CA ASN A 279 19.63 30.84 0.67
C ASN A 279 19.81 29.67 1.64
N PRO A 280 19.66 28.41 1.19
CA PRO A 280 19.77 27.23 2.06
C PRO A 280 21.22 26.95 2.51
N GLY A 281 22.23 27.62 1.88
CA GLY A 281 23.65 27.38 2.11
C GLY A 281 24.15 26.02 1.61
N ARG A 282 23.37 25.38 0.73
CA ARG A 282 23.66 24.07 0.12
C ARG A 282 22.96 24.00 -1.25
N PRO A 283 23.41 23.12 -2.18
CA PRO A 283 22.74 22.95 -3.46
C PRO A 283 21.30 22.47 -3.29
N ILE A 284 20.41 22.99 -4.15
CA ILE A 284 19.03 22.56 -4.27
C ILE A 284 18.99 21.33 -5.18
N PRO A 285 18.46 20.16 -4.75
CA PRO A 285 18.30 18.99 -5.59
C PRO A 285 17.43 19.27 -6.82
N ALA A 286 17.75 18.63 -7.96
CA ALA A 286 17.07 18.90 -9.22
C ALA A 286 15.57 18.57 -9.16
N ASP A 287 15.19 17.52 -8.46
CA ASP A 287 13.80 17.09 -8.24
C ASP A 287 12.99 18.12 -7.44
N ALA A 288 13.59 18.78 -6.45
CA ALA A 288 12.96 19.89 -5.74
C ALA A 288 12.80 21.12 -6.67
N SER A 289 13.86 21.49 -7.41
CA SER A 289 13.82 22.58 -8.37
C SER A 289 12.80 22.35 -9.50
N GLU A 290 12.58 21.11 -9.93
CA GLU A 290 11.56 20.76 -10.93
C GLU A 290 10.13 21.02 -10.40
N ILE A 291 9.91 20.91 -9.08
CA ILE A 291 8.61 21.12 -8.45
C ILE A 291 8.31 22.62 -8.29
N HIS A 292 9.17 23.38 -7.60
CA HIS A 292 8.91 24.76 -7.24
C HIS A 292 9.57 25.79 -8.17
N GLY A 293 10.43 25.35 -9.11
CA GLY A 293 11.10 26.22 -10.08
C GLY A 293 12.21 27.11 -9.52
N ILE A 294 12.63 26.95 -8.26
CA ILE A 294 13.68 27.75 -7.62
C ILE A 294 15.02 27.05 -7.84
N THR A 295 16.00 27.78 -8.32
CA THR A 295 17.35 27.27 -8.63
C THR A 295 18.41 27.83 -7.68
N ASP A 296 19.59 27.25 -7.67
CA ASP A 296 20.74 27.74 -6.89
C ASP A 296 21.09 29.20 -7.23
N GLU A 297 20.97 29.58 -8.51
CA GLU A 297 21.23 30.92 -8.96
C GLU A 297 20.20 31.93 -8.40
N ALA A 298 18.94 31.52 -8.31
CA ALA A 298 17.87 32.39 -7.80
C ALA A 298 18.07 32.72 -6.31
N VAL A 299 18.59 31.75 -5.52
CA VAL A 299 18.82 31.92 -4.07
C VAL A 299 20.23 32.41 -3.72
N ALA A 300 21.15 32.51 -4.69
CA ALA A 300 22.56 32.82 -4.43
C ALA A 300 22.78 34.10 -3.61
N THR A 301 21.96 35.12 -3.86
CA THR A 301 22.03 36.42 -3.16
C THR A 301 20.92 36.63 -2.15
N ALA A 302 20.06 35.65 -1.96
CA ALA A 302 18.97 35.70 -0.99
C ALA A 302 19.51 35.67 0.45
N PRO A 303 18.77 36.22 1.42
CA PRO A 303 19.15 36.14 2.82
C PRO A 303 19.14 34.67 3.30
N SER A 304 20.00 34.37 4.28
CA SER A 304 19.93 33.11 5.00
C SER A 304 18.71 33.04 5.91
N PHE A 305 18.30 31.85 6.33
CA PHE A 305 17.20 31.66 7.30
C PHE A 305 17.39 32.50 8.57
N GLY A 306 18.59 32.54 9.14
CA GLY A 306 18.89 33.35 10.31
C GLY A 306 18.70 34.87 10.11
N GLN A 307 18.90 35.37 8.89
CA GLN A 307 18.68 36.80 8.57
C GLN A 307 17.19 37.15 8.48
N ILE A 308 16.34 36.21 8.06
CA ILE A 308 14.89 36.47 7.97
C ILE A 308 14.17 36.17 9.29
N LEU A 309 14.81 35.47 10.24
CA LEU A 309 14.18 34.95 11.48
C LEU A 309 13.50 36.06 12.31
N VAL A 310 14.11 37.23 12.43
CA VAL A 310 13.51 38.34 13.18
C VAL A 310 12.21 38.83 12.52
N GLY A 311 12.19 38.97 11.19
CA GLY A 311 10.99 39.32 10.44
C GLY A 311 9.91 38.26 10.49
N LEU A 312 10.30 36.98 10.37
CA LEU A 312 9.40 35.85 10.50
C LEU A 312 8.78 35.79 11.91
N THR A 313 9.60 35.96 12.96
CA THR A 313 9.09 36.00 14.34
C THR A 313 8.06 37.12 14.52
N ALA A 314 8.37 38.31 14.05
CA ALA A 314 7.44 39.45 14.13
C ALA A 314 6.15 39.26 13.33
N ALA A 315 6.20 38.48 12.24
CA ALA A 315 5.02 38.15 11.44
C ALA A 315 4.13 37.11 12.12
N LEU A 316 4.67 36.25 13.01
CA LEU A 316 3.95 35.18 13.68
C LEU A 316 3.60 35.46 15.15
N ASP A 317 4.35 36.34 15.83
CA ASP A 317 4.19 36.59 17.25
C ASP A 317 2.80 37.10 17.61
N GLY A 318 2.15 36.44 18.57
CA GLY A 318 0.80 36.74 19.01
C GLY A 318 -0.30 36.48 17.97
N ARG A 319 0.02 35.78 16.90
CA ARG A 319 -0.91 35.50 15.78
C ARG A 319 -1.25 34.02 15.68
N ARG A 320 -2.44 33.74 15.15
CA ARG A 320 -2.88 32.41 14.77
C ARG A 320 -2.38 32.08 13.36
N CYS A 321 -1.44 31.18 13.24
CA CYS A 321 -0.84 30.79 11.98
C CYS A 321 -1.40 29.47 11.47
N LEU A 322 -2.03 29.46 10.31
CA LEU A 322 -2.46 28.25 9.61
C LEU A 322 -1.42 27.85 8.55
N ILE A 323 -1.19 26.54 8.45
CA ILE A 323 -0.21 25.93 7.56
C ILE A 323 -0.89 24.72 6.89
N TRP A 324 -0.69 24.55 5.58
CA TRP A 324 -1.14 23.35 4.89
C TRP A 324 -0.15 22.20 5.13
N ASN A 325 -0.57 21.15 5.82
CA ASN A 325 0.32 20.09 6.32
C ASN A 325 1.35 20.59 7.34
N ALA A 326 0.90 21.30 8.35
CA ALA A 326 1.73 21.91 9.40
C ALA A 326 2.81 20.99 10.02
N PRO A 327 2.63 19.66 10.17
CA PRO A 327 3.71 18.80 10.66
C PRO A 327 4.98 18.86 9.83
N TYR A 328 4.88 19.03 8.52
CA TYR A 328 6.02 19.15 7.63
C TYR A 328 6.78 20.47 7.87
N ASP A 329 6.12 21.61 7.71
CA ASP A 329 6.76 22.93 7.88
C ASP A 329 7.30 23.13 9.29
N LYS A 330 6.58 22.66 10.31
CA LYS A 330 7.10 22.67 11.70
C LYS A 330 8.37 21.86 11.83
N GLY A 331 8.51 20.75 11.10
CA GLY A 331 9.74 19.95 11.03
C GLY A 331 10.90 20.72 10.40
N VAL A 332 10.64 21.35 9.24
CA VAL A 332 11.62 22.17 8.51
C VAL A 332 12.04 23.39 9.35
N LEU A 333 11.10 24.12 9.93
CA LEU A 333 11.39 25.26 10.80
C LEU A 333 12.21 24.83 12.03
N ARG A 334 11.91 23.71 12.64
CA ARG A 334 12.69 23.14 13.75
C ARG A 334 14.13 22.87 13.36
N TRP A 335 14.35 22.34 12.16
CA TRP A 335 15.68 22.05 11.66
C TRP A 335 16.46 23.35 11.40
N GLU A 336 15.86 24.31 10.73
CA GLU A 336 16.48 25.62 10.43
C GLU A 336 16.79 26.41 11.71
N LEU A 337 15.87 26.45 12.66
CA LEU A 337 16.08 27.07 13.97
C LEU A 337 17.22 26.38 14.74
N THR A 338 17.27 25.06 14.74
CA THR A 338 18.34 24.31 15.39
C THR A 338 19.70 24.63 14.77
N ARG A 339 19.77 24.75 13.44
CA ARG A 339 20.98 25.16 12.73
C ARG A 339 21.38 26.59 13.09
N HIS A 340 20.42 27.50 13.08
CA HIS A 340 20.62 28.90 13.43
C HIS A 340 21.16 29.05 14.86
N TYR A 341 20.50 28.48 15.86
CA TYR A 341 20.91 28.57 17.27
C TYR A 341 22.25 27.88 17.55
N ARG A 342 22.57 26.80 16.81
CA ARG A 342 23.89 26.16 16.87
C ARG A 342 24.98 27.11 16.35
N ALA A 343 24.74 27.78 15.23
CA ALA A 343 25.68 28.74 14.67
C ALA A 343 25.85 29.99 15.58
N ALA A 344 24.79 30.38 16.29
CA ALA A 344 24.80 31.47 17.27
C ALA A 344 25.43 31.07 18.61
N GLY A 345 25.84 29.80 18.84
CA GLY A 345 26.53 29.34 20.03
C GLY A 345 25.63 29.07 21.24
N HIS A 346 24.34 28.79 21.03
CA HIS A 346 23.44 28.39 22.10
C HIS A 346 23.90 27.06 22.72
N GLU A 347 23.77 26.93 24.03
CA GLU A 347 24.17 25.73 24.79
C GLU A 347 23.33 24.50 24.37
N ASP A 348 22.02 24.69 24.20
CA ASP A 348 21.10 23.67 23.65
C ASP A 348 20.29 24.25 22.49
N PRO A 349 20.79 24.11 21.25
CA PRO A 349 20.12 24.63 20.04
C PRO A 349 18.77 23.99 19.78
N ALA A 350 18.59 22.71 20.13
CA ALA A 350 17.35 22.00 19.93
C ALA A 350 16.26 22.47 20.90
N ALA A 351 16.60 22.67 22.16
CA ALA A 351 15.70 23.25 23.15
C ALA A 351 15.32 24.69 22.78
N SER A 352 16.27 25.50 22.28
CA SER A 352 15.99 26.87 21.80
C SER A 352 15.03 26.87 20.62
N ALA A 353 15.19 25.93 19.66
CA ALA A 353 14.29 25.75 18.53
C ALA A 353 12.87 25.31 18.98
N ALA A 354 12.80 24.38 19.92
CA ALA A 354 11.53 23.93 20.49
C ALA A 354 10.81 25.10 21.21
N ALA A 355 11.51 25.86 22.04
CA ALA A 355 10.95 27.01 22.74
C ALA A 355 10.40 28.08 21.80
N TRP A 356 11.09 28.34 20.68
CA TRP A 356 10.57 29.26 19.65
C TRP A 356 9.27 28.74 19.03
N LEU A 357 9.23 27.45 18.63
CA LEU A 357 8.03 26.84 18.05
C LEU A 357 6.86 26.77 19.03
N ASP A 358 7.14 26.46 20.29
CA ASP A 358 6.11 26.38 21.35
C ASP A 358 5.54 27.77 21.70
N GLY A 359 6.30 28.83 21.44
CA GLY A 359 5.84 30.23 21.58
C GLY A 359 4.92 30.68 20.45
N MET A 360 4.78 29.90 19.34
CA MET A 360 3.97 30.23 18.19
C MET A 360 2.69 29.39 18.15
N THR A 361 1.56 29.99 17.75
CA THR A 361 0.30 29.26 17.54
C THR A 361 0.23 28.79 16.09
N LEU A 362 0.80 27.58 15.84
CA LEU A 362 0.87 26.98 14.51
C LEU A 362 -0.15 25.82 14.42
N GLU A 363 -1.15 25.96 13.56
CA GLU A 363 -2.24 24.99 13.38
C GLU A 363 -2.23 24.40 11.95
N ASP A 364 -2.74 23.18 11.81
CA ASP A 364 -2.90 22.50 10.53
C ASP A 364 -4.20 22.91 9.84
N ALA A 365 -4.16 23.22 8.56
CA ALA A 365 -5.34 23.53 7.76
C ALA A 365 -5.76 22.36 6.85
N MET A 366 -4.83 21.48 6.47
CA MET A 366 -5.08 20.38 5.54
C MET A 366 -6.00 19.30 6.14
N VAL A 367 -5.77 18.93 7.40
CA VAL A 367 -6.57 17.89 8.07
C VAL A 367 -8.03 18.34 8.25
N PRO A 368 -8.33 19.54 8.79
CA PRO A 368 -9.69 20.06 8.85
C PRO A 368 -10.36 20.17 7.46
N TYR A 369 -9.63 20.63 6.44
CA TYR A 369 -10.16 20.70 5.09
C TYR A 369 -10.48 19.31 4.52
N SER A 370 -9.57 18.34 4.67
CA SER A 370 -9.78 16.96 4.20
C SER A 370 -10.98 16.30 4.89
N ASP A 371 -11.14 16.51 6.20
CA ASP A 371 -12.32 16.05 6.95
C ASP A 371 -13.59 16.74 6.44
N TRP A 372 -13.59 18.05 6.22
CA TRP A 372 -14.72 18.77 5.66
C TRP A 372 -15.08 18.29 4.25
N TYR A 373 -14.08 18.09 3.37
CA TYR A 373 -14.26 17.61 1.99
C TYR A 373 -14.91 16.23 1.95
N GLY A 374 -14.52 15.32 2.84
CA GLY A 374 -15.24 14.07 3.08
C GLY A 374 -14.88 12.90 2.17
N ASP A 375 -13.74 12.90 1.51
CA ASP A 375 -13.23 11.78 0.71
C ASP A 375 -12.61 10.71 1.64
N TRP A 376 -13.44 9.76 2.08
CA TRP A 376 -13.02 8.72 3.01
C TRP A 376 -12.22 7.61 2.33
N SER A 377 -11.09 7.25 2.90
CA SER A 377 -10.25 6.14 2.47
C SER A 377 -10.44 4.93 3.39
N ASP A 378 -11.07 3.87 2.89
CA ASP A 378 -11.19 2.59 3.61
C ASP A 378 -9.82 1.93 3.85
N TYR A 379 -8.84 2.21 3.01
CA TYR A 379 -7.49 1.67 3.14
C TYR A 379 -6.72 2.28 4.32
N TRP A 380 -6.82 3.61 4.50
CA TRP A 380 -6.10 4.33 5.55
C TRP A 380 -6.93 4.53 6.82
N GLY A 381 -8.26 4.37 6.76
CA GLY A 381 -9.17 4.62 7.86
C GLY A 381 -9.28 6.09 8.28
N ASN A 382 -9.03 7.00 7.33
CA ASN A 382 -9.13 8.45 7.50
C ASN A 382 -9.61 9.12 6.21
N TYR A 383 -9.82 10.43 6.24
CA TYR A 383 -10.10 11.20 5.03
C TYR A 383 -8.83 11.43 4.21
N SER A 384 -8.94 11.24 2.90
CA SER A 384 -7.84 11.45 1.94
C SER A 384 -7.39 12.90 1.96
N TRP A 385 -6.08 13.11 2.00
CA TRP A 385 -5.52 14.45 1.91
C TRP A 385 -5.81 15.05 0.53
N GLN A 386 -6.28 16.31 0.55
CA GLN A 386 -6.62 17.02 -0.66
C GLN A 386 -5.43 17.88 -1.14
N ALA A 387 -5.24 17.94 -2.46
CA ALA A 387 -4.22 18.81 -3.03
C ALA A 387 -4.58 20.28 -2.82
N LEU A 388 -3.60 21.09 -2.40
CA LEU A 388 -3.79 22.52 -2.19
C LEU A 388 -4.07 23.28 -3.51
N GLY A 389 -3.24 23.01 -4.54
CA GLY A 389 -3.41 23.60 -5.88
C GLY A 389 -2.81 24.99 -6.06
N GLY A 390 -1.91 25.42 -5.19
CA GLY A 390 -1.30 26.75 -5.22
C GLY A 390 -0.11 26.92 -6.18
N GLY A 391 0.41 25.83 -6.75
CA GLY A 391 1.40 25.85 -7.83
C GLY A 391 2.85 25.77 -7.39
N HIS A 392 3.11 25.30 -6.17
CA HIS A 392 4.43 25.10 -5.60
C HIS A 392 5.30 26.37 -5.60
N ARG A 393 4.72 27.47 -5.15
CA ARG A 393 5.38 28.72 -4.79
C ARG A 393 4.74 29.22 -3.51
N ALA A 394 5.54 29.47 -2.49
CA ALA A 394 5.06 29.75 -1.15
C ALA A 394 3.97 30.83 -1.10
N LEU A 395 4.13 31.94 -1.85
CA LEU A 395 3.10 32.98 -1.93
C LEU A 395 1.80 32.50 -2.62
N GLY A 396 1.91 31.64 -3.62
CA GLY A 396 0.76 31.00 -4.28
C GLY A 396 0.02 30.05 -3.34
N ASP A 397 0.76 29.27 -2.61
CA ASP A 397 0.25 28.23 -1.71
C ASP A 397 -0.44 28.84 -0.48
N VAL A 398 0.10 29.89 0.16
CA VAL A 398 -0.61 30.59 1.26
C VAL A 398 -1.93 31.24 0.79
N ARG A 399 -2.00 31.74 -0.44
CA ARG A 399 -3.25 32.26 -1.02
C ARG A 399 -4.26 31.14 -1.25
N ALA A 400 -3.79 29.99 -1.77
CA ALA A 400 -4.65 28.84 -1.95
C ALA A 400 -5.22 28.32 -0.61
N VAL A 401 -4.45 28.34 0.49
CA VAL A 401 -4.97 28.02 1.83
C VAL A 401 -6.13 28.93 2.22
N LEU A 402 -6.02 30.26 2.01
CA LEU A 402 -7.12 31.18 2.27
C LEU A 402 -8.35 30.87 1.39
N ASP A 403 -8.14 30.46 0.14
CA ASP A 403 -9.25 30.10 -0.73
C ASP A 403 -9.93 28.79 -0.26
N ARG A 404 -9.17 27.81 0.24
CA ARG A 404 -9.73 26.63 0.88
C ARG A 404 -10.53 26.94 2.16
N LEU A 405 -10.05 27.87 2.98
CA LEU A 405 -10.81 28.32 4.15
C LEU A 405 -12.12 29.04 3.75
N ARG A 406 -12.09 29.87 2.70
CA ARG A 406 -13.29 30.53 2.17
C ARG A 406 -14.28 29.52 1.60
N GLU A 407 -13.79 28.52 0.90
CA GLU A 407 -14.59 27.38 0.40
C GLU A 407 -15.30 26.67 1.55
N MET A 408 -14.56 26.33 2.62
CA MET A 408 -15.14 25.69 3.82
C MET A 408 -16.21 26.56 4.51
N ALA A 409 -15.91 27.85 4.68
CA ALA A 409 -16.78 28.80 5.37
C ALA A 409 -18.02 29.20 4.55
N ALA A 410 -18.03 28.90 3.24
CA ALA A 410 -19.17 29.22 2.41
C ALA A 410 -20.41 28.42 2.87
N PRO A 411 -21.60 29.04 2.96
CA PRO A 411 -22.81 28.31 3.26
C PRO A 411 -22.97 27.18 2.24
N VAL A 412 -23.20 25.96 2.71
CA VAL A 412 -23.58 24.87 1.80
C VAL A 412 -24.83 25.31 1.08
N ALA A 413 -24.71 25.56 -0.24
CA ALA A 413 -25.89 25.75 -1.07
C ALA A 413 -26.79 24.55 -0.77
N SER A 414 -27.96 24.77 -0.20
CA SER A 414 -28.94 23.74 0.10
C SER A 414 -29.28 23.07 -1.23
N SER A 415 -28.50 22.01 -1.60
CA SER A 415 -28.99 21.05 -2.57
C SER A 415 -30.09 20.27 -1.83
N VAL A 416 -31.26 20.88 -1.82
CA VAL A 416 -32.51 20.16 -1.64
C VAL A 416 -32.56 19.17 -2.80
N ASP A 417 -32.36 17.88 -2.52
CA ASP A 417 -33.26 16.76 -2.82
C ASP A 417 -32.59 15.42 -2.42
#